data_6ce1329ad8320bbeb08cd5c3f3b2e22e
#
_entry.id   6ce1329ad8320bbeb08cd5c3f3b2e22e
#
_cell.length_a   1.000
_cell.length_b   1.000
_cell.length_c   1.000
_cell.angle_alpha   90.00
_cell.angle_beta   90.00
_cell.angle_gamma   90.00
#
_symmetry.space_group_name_H-M   'P 1'
#
loop_
_entity.id
_entity.type
_entity.pdbx_description
1 polymer ?
#
loop_
_entity_poly.entity_id
_entity_poly.type
_entity_poly.pdbx_seq_one_letter_code
_entity_poly.pdbx_strand_id
1 'polypeptide(L)'
;SWGGTHTGTAWPGDKVTTTATINGKTWFYKDYTLHKADDYVNFVFNIGTASTASVNQSVDIERVKKTSFFEVSSTKENGKFAINNVTEIVMGIEDVKAAVQQQKGGEYYYTLSGQRLTGKPTQRGVYIHDGKKIVVKE
;
A
#
# COMPACT_ATOMS: atom_id res chain seq x y z
N SER A 1 -5.69 -10.44 15.64
CA SER A 1 -5.55 -11.10 14.34
C SER A 1 -6.03 -12.55 14.41
N TRP A 2 -6.58 -13.07 13.31
CA TRP A 2 -7.14 -14.41 13.22
C TRP A 2 -7.26 -14.82 11.74
N GLY A 3 -7.69 -16.05 11.52
CA GLY A 3 -8.02 -16.54 10.18
C GLY A 3 -6.90 -17.32 9.49
N GLY A 4 -7.24 -18.09 8.48
CA GLY A 4 -6.31 -18.97 7.79
C GLY A 4 -5.62 -19.93 8.73
N THR A 5 -4.31 -20.05 8.61
CA THR A 5 -3.48 -20.85 9.53
C THR A 5 -2.97 -20.04 10.74
N HIS A 6 -3.26 -18.74 10.78
CA HIS A 6 -2.76 -17.84 11.80
C HIS A 6 -3.52 -18.00 13.12
N THR A 7 -2.78 -18.14 14.21
CA THR A 7 -3.30 -18.09 15.57
C THR A 7 -2.90 -16.77 16.19
N GLY A 8 -3.89 -15.94 16.47
CA GLY A 8 -3.66 -14.62 17.05
C GLY A 8 -3.47 -14.65 18.57
N THR A 9 -3.00 -13.55 19.09
CA THR A 9 -2.92 -13.30 20.51
C THR A 9 -4.30 -12.91 21.04
N ALA A 10 -4.60 -13.29 22.28
CA ALA A 10 -5.86 -12.94 22.94
C ALA A 10 -6.08 -11.43 22.93
N TRP A 11 -7.36 -11.03 22.90
CA TRP A 11 -7.75 -9.62 22.93
C TRP A 11 -7.15 -8.89 24.13
N PRO A 12 -6.61 -7.67 23.98
CA PRO A 12 -6.67 -6.79 22.80
C PRO A 12 -5.59 -7.03 21.73
N GLY A 13 -4.82 -8.11 21.81
CA GLY A 13 -3.83 -8.48 20.81
C GLY A 13 -2.42 -8.00 21.13
N ASP A 14 -1.57 -8.07 20.13
CA ASP A 14 -0.18 -7.66 20.24
C ASP A 14 -0.03 -6.16 20.06
N LYS A 15 0.86 -5.57 20.86
CA LYS A 15 1.25 -4.18 20.67
C LYS A 15 2.22 -4.08 19.51
N VAL A 16 1.88 -3.28 18.50
CA VAL A 16 2.74 -3.05 17.34
C VAL A 16 3.64 -1.85 17.64
N THR A 17 4.93 -2.09 17.74
CA THR A 17 5.93 -1.06 18.04
C THR A 17 6.99 -0.90 16.96
N THR A 18 7.05 -1.83 16.01
CA THR A 18 8.02 -1.81 14.92
C THR A 18 7.56 -0.81 13.85
N THR A 19 8.49 0.01 13.38
CA THR A 19 8.21 1.04 12.37
C THR A 19 9.15 0.95 11.19
N ALA A 20 8.69 1.43 10.04
CA ALA A 20 9.47 1.61 8.84
C ALA A 20 9.08 2.93 8.18
N THR A 21 10.03 3.57 7.51
CA THR A 21 9.77 4.81 6.77
C THR A 21 9.71 4.49 5.29
N ILE A 22 8.57 4.81 4.67
CA ILE A 22 8.32 4.58 3.24
C ILE A 22 7.80 5.87 2.64
N ASN A 23 8.46 6.36 1.61
CA ASN A 23 8.12 7.63 0.94
C ASN A 23 8.03 8.81 1.89
N GLY A 24 8.93 8.86 2.89
CA GLY A 24 8.97 9.94 3.87
C GLY A 24 7.94 9.86 4.98
N LYS A 25 7.10 8.83 5.00
CA LYS A 25 6.09 8.61 6.03
C LYS A 25 6.48 7.40 6.89
N THR A 26 6.32 7.54 8.20
CA THR A 26 6.56 6.45 9.14
C THR A 26 5.32 5.59 9.32
N TRP A 27 5.50 4.29 9.15
CA TRP A 27 4.43 3.30 9.28
C TRP A 27 4.74 2.34 10.42
N PHE A 28 3.73 1.99 11.19
CA PHE A 28 3.79 0.81 12.05
C PHE A 28 3.51 -0.42 11.20
N TYR A 29 4.25 -1.51 11.45
CA TYR A 29 4.04 -2.72 10.68
C TYR A 29 4.17 -3.99 11.52
N LYS A 30 3.59 -5.05 11.02
CA LYS A 30 3.72 -6.40 11.57
C LYS A 30 3.78 -7.40 10.41
N ASP A 31 4.71 -8.33 10.51
CA ASP A 31 4.86 -9.41 9.55
C ASP A 31 4.06 -10.63 9.99
N TYR A 32 3.45 -11.28 9.02
CA TYR A 32 2.75 -12.54 9.22
C TYR A 32 3.29 -13.58 8.24
N THR A 33 3.48 -14.81 8.71
CA THR A 33 3.88 -15.91 7.86
C THR A 33 2.64 -16.60 7.31
N LEU A 34 2.53 -16.68 5.99
CA LEU A 34 1.49 -17.41 5.29
C LEU A 34 2.05 -18.76 4.88
N HIS A 35 1.38 -19.85 5.26
CA HIS A 35 1.93 -21.21 5.15
C HIS A 35 1.52 -21.96 3.88
N LYS A 36 0.59 -21.40 3.10
CA LYS A 36 0.12 -21.99 1.84
C LYS A 36 -0.39 -20.90 0.89
N ALA A 37 -0.56 -21.24 -0.38
CA ALA A 37 -0.86 -20.27 -1.44
C ALA A 37 -2.16 -19.48 -1.23
N ASP A 38 -3.17 -20.09 -0.62
CA ASP A 38 -4.46 -19.44 -0.35
C ASP A 38 -4.64 -19.02 1.11
N ASP A 39 -3.55 -19.01 1.87
CA ASP A 39 -3.60 -18.56 3.26
C ASP A 39 -3.84 -17.06 3.37
N TYR A 40 -4.33 -16.62 4.50
CA TYR A 40 -4.66 -15.22 4.74
C TYR A 40 -4.65 -14.92 6.23
N VAL A 41 -4.68 -13.62 6.56
CA VAL A 41 -4.86 -13.16 7.92
C VAL A 41 -5.97 -12.09 7.94
N ASN A 42 -6.79 -12.14 8.96
CA ASN A 42 -7.74 -11.08 9.28
C ASN A 42 -7.23 -10.34 10.52
N PHE A 43 -7.49 -9.06 10.61
CA PHE A 43 -7.09 -8.30 11.79
C PHE A 43 -7.97 -7.08 12.00
N VAL A 44 -7.81 -6.49 13.16
CA VAL A 44 -8.44 -5.25 13.56
C VAL A 44 -7.39 -4.40 14.27
N PHE A 45 -7.38 -3.13 14.02
CA PHE A 45 -6.56 -2.20 14.78
C PHE A 45 -7.33 -1.72 16.00
N ASN A 46 -6.63 -1.52 17.12
CA ASN A 46 -7.21 -0.87 18.27
C ASN A 46 -6.17 0.00 18.97
N ILE A 47 -6.66 1.00 19.69
CA ILE A 47 -5.86 1.85 20.56
C ILE A 47 -6.50 1.82 21.95
N GLY A 48 -5.88 1.13 22.87
CA GLY A 48 -6.43 1.07 24.23
C GLY A 48 -5.96 -0.12 25.02
N THR A 49 -6.48 -0.23 26.20
CA THR A 49 -6.30 -1.36 27.08
C THR A 49 -7.38 -2.41 26.84
N ALA A 50 -7.32 -3.55 27.51
CA ALA A 50 -8.33 -4.59 27.41
C ALA A 50 -9.75 -4.08 27.71
N SER A 51 -9.87 -3.05 28.56
CA SER A 51 -11.17 -2.46 28.91
C SER A 51 -11.68 -1.41 27.91
N THR A 52 -10.79 -0.81 27.13
CA THR A 52 -11.14 0.30 26.23
C THR A 52 -10.97 -0.02 24.74
N ALA A 53 -10.30 -1.11 24.42
CA ALA A 53 -10.01 -1.47 23.02
C ALA A 53 -11.28 -1.68 22.19
N SER A 54 -12.35 -2.20 22.79
CA SER A 54 -13.60 -2.46 22.06
C SER A 54 -14.29 -1.19 21.53
N VAL A 55 -14.12 -0.07 22.22
CA VAL A 55 -14.67 1.23 21.78
C VAL A 55 -13.69 2.04 20.95
N ASN A 56 -12.43 1.59 20.87
CA ASN A 56 -11.36 2.25 20.15
C ASN A 56 -10.76 1.34 19.08
N GLN A 57 -11.58 0.52 18.45
CA GLN A 57 -11.15 -0.39 17.39
C GLN A 57 -11.64 0.05 16.03
N SER A 58 -10.90 -0.40 15.01
CA SER A 58 -11.32 -0.26 13.61
C SER A 58 -12.35 -1.32 13.24
N VAL A 59 -12.94 -1.16 12.05
CA VAL A 59 -13.67 -2.26 11.39
C VAL A 59 -12.72 -3.42 11.13
N ASP A 60 -13.26 -4.62 10.95
CA ASP A 60 -12.47 -5.79 10.61
C ASP A 60 -11.84 -5.64 9.22
N ILE A 61 -10.58 -6.05 9.11
CA ILE A 61 -9.87 -6.14 7.83
C ILE A 61 -9.69 -7.62 7.55
N GLU A 62 -10.26 -8.11 6.44
CA GLU A 62 -10.36 -9.53 6.19
C GLU A 62 -9.56 -9.97 4.98
N ARG A 63 -9.08 -11.23 5.02
CA ARG A 63 -8.46 -11.95 3.93
C ARG A 63 -7.28 -11.24 3.29
N VAL A 64 -6.41 -10.69 4.12
CA VAL A 64 -5.16 -10.09 3.66
C VAL A 64 -4.16 -11.19 3.32
N LYS A 65 -3.67 -11.19 2.08
CA LYS A 65 -2.81 -12.24 1.53
C LYS A 65 -1.43 -11.74 1.12
N LYS A 66 -1.21 -10.45 1.14
CA LYS A 66 0.05 -9.82 0.68
C LYS A 66 0.32 -8.56 1.48
N THR A 67 1.53 -8.05 1.34
CA THR A 67 1.91 -6.76 1.93
C THR A 67 0.89 -5.70 1.55
N SER A 68 0.33 -5.03 2.56
CA SER A 68 -0.74 -4.07 2.39
C SER A 68 -0.54 -2.89 3.34
N PHE A 69 -1.07 -1.74 2.93
CA PHE A 69 -0.98 -0.49 3.69
C PHE A 69 -2.38 0.02 3.99
N PHE A 70 -2.62 0.36 5.26
CA PHE A 70 -3.93 0.81 5.73
C PHE A 70 -3.78 2.07 6.55
N GLU A 71 -4.73 2.98 6.42
CA GLU A 71 -4.88 4.15 7.28
C GLU A 71 -6.18 4.05 8.05
N VAL A 72 -6.09 4.29 9.36
CA VAL A 72 -7.27 4.32 10.21
C VAL A 72 -7.87 5.73 10.16
N SER A 73 -9.11 5.81 9.72
CA SER A 73 -9.85 7.08 9.66
C SER A 73 -10.27 7.52 11.06
N SER A 74 -10.44 8.82 11.26
CA SER A 74 -11.07 9.37 12.46
C SER A 74 -12.59 9.23 12.45
N THR A 75 -13.17 8.86 11.32
CA THR A 75 -14.61 8.66 11.16
C THR A 75 -15.02 7.27 11.61
N LYS A 76 -16.06 7.17 12.40
CA LYS A 76 -16.61 5.88 12.88
C LYS A 76 -17.87 5.51 12.11
N GLU A 77 -17.95 4.22 11.79
CA GLU A 77 -19.15 3.57 11.25
C GLU A 77 -19.57 2.46 12.22
N ASN A 78 -20.80 2.53 12.71
CA ASN A 78 -21.32 1.58 13.71
C ASN A 78 -20.42 1.47 14.95
N GLY A 79 -19.83 2.58 15.39
CA GLY A 79 -18.96 2.64 16.55
C GLY A 79 -17.53 2.16 16.35
N LYS A 80 -17.14 1.85 15.11
CA LYS A 80 -15.79 1.40 14.77
C LYS A 80 -15.16 2.35 13.76
N PHE A 81 -13.85 2.57 13.88
CA PHE A 81 -13.13 3.44 12.96
C PHE A 81 -13.10 2.82 11.55
N ALA A 82 -13.42 3.60 10.55
CA ALA A 82 -13.29 3.20 9.16
C ALA A 82 -11.81 3.02 8.77
N ILE A 83 -11.56 2.17 7.78
CA ILE A 83 -10.22 1.88 7.27
C ILE A 83 -10.15 2.26 5.80
N ASN A 84 -9.07 2.94 5.43
CA ASN A 84 -8.72 3.19 4.04
C ASN A 84 -7.57 2.27 3.63
N ASN A 85 -7.79 1.45 2.62
CA ASN A 85 -6.72 0.65 2.03
C ASN A 85 -5.97 1.53 1.03
N VAL A 86 -4.75 1.89 1.38
CA VAL A 86 -3.90 2.79 0.57
C VAL A 86 -2.76 2.04 -0.11
N THR A 87 -2.84 0.73 -0.19
CA THR A 87 -1.79 -0.13 -0.75
C THR A 87 -1.39 0.31 -2.15
N GLU A 88 -2.36 0.51 -3.04
CA GLU A 88 -2.08 0.89 -4.42
C GLU A 88 -1.44 2.27 -4.52
N ILE A 89 -1.84 3.20 -3.66
CA ILE A 89 -1.27 4.55 -3.63
C ILE A 89 0.21 4.49 -3.23
N VAL A 90 0.52 3.76 -2.17
CA VAL A 90 1.89 3.63 -1.65
C VAL A 90 2.78 2.87 -2.63
N MET A 91 2.32 1.70 -3.11
CA MET A 91 3.08 0.85 -4.04
C MET A 91 3.19 1.51 -5.41
N GLY A 92 2.15 2.17 -5.88
CA GLY A 92 2.16 2.87 -7.17
C GLY A 92 3.17 4.02 -7.20
N ILE A 93 3.32 4.77 -6.10
CA ILE A 93 4.34 5.82 -6.00
C ILE A 93 5.74 5.21 -6.11
N GLU A 94 6.00 4.09 -5.45
CA GLU A 94 7.29 3.41 -5.54
C GLU A 94 7.56 2.86 -6.92
N ASP A 95 6.57 2.26 -7.57
CA ASP A 95 6.69 1.78 -8.94
C ASP A 95 7.02 2.91 -9.92
N VAL A 96 6.38 4.06 -9.77
CA VAL A 96 6.68 5.25 -10.59
C VAL A 96 8.11 5.71 -10.35
N LYS A 97 8.58 5.76 -9.10
CA LYS A 97 9.96 6.15 -8.77
C LYS A 97 10.97 5.16 -9.36
N ALA A 98 10.70 3.88 -9.29
CA ALA A 98 11.58 2.85 -9.87
C ALA A 98 11.64 2.98 -11.39
N ALA A 99 10.51 3.19 -12.06
CA ALA A 99 10.45 3.42 -13.49
C ALA A 99 11.23 4.68 -13.91
N VAL A 100 11.09 5.77 -13.17
CA VAL A 100 11.84 7.01 -13.40
C VAL A 100 13.35 6.78 -13.27
N GLN A 101 13.78 6.02 -12.27
CA GLN A 101 15.20 5.69 -12.12
C GLN A 101 15.74 4.85 -13.27
N GLN A 102 14.95 3.91 -13.78
CA GLN A 102 15.34 3.11 -14.94
C GLN A 102 15.43 3.94 -16.22
N GLN A 103 14.65 5.00 -16.32
CA GLN A 103 14.67 5.92 -17.46
C GLN A 103 15.81 6.92 -17.42
N LYS A 104 16.55 6.97 -16.35
CA LYS A 104 17.57 7.97 -16.07
C LYS A 104 18.85 7.83 -16.90
N GLY A 105 18.86 7.15 -17.92
CA GLY A 105 19.93 7.13 -18.91
C GLY A 105 19.48 7.67 -20.24
N GLY A 106 18.37 8.23 -20.28
CA GLY A 106 17.78 9.17 -20.94
C GLY A 106 17.34 9.21 -22.31
N GLU A 107 17.54 8.35 -23.13
CA GLU A 107 17.13 8.49 -24.52
C GLU A 107 15.85 7.74 -24.86
N TYR A 108 15.21 7.17 -23.84
CA TYR A 108 13.98 6.41 -24.06
C TYR A 108 12.75 7.25 -23.76
N TYR A 109 11.75 7.05 -24.59
CA TYR A 109 10.42 7.63 -24.41
C TYR A 109 9.44 6.54 -24.06
N TYR A 110 8.45 6.85 -23.25
CA TYR A 110 7.44 5.90 -22.79
C TYR A 110 6.05 6.45 -23.05
N THR A 111 5.14 5.57 -23.42
CA THR A 111 3.72 5.93 -23.46
C THR A 111 3.17 6.05 -22.03
N LEU A 112 2.00 6.64 -21.87
CA LEU A 112 1.35 6.74 -20.57
C LEU A 112 1.01 5.36 -19.98
N SER A 113 0.90 4.35 -20.81
CA SER A 113 0.68 2.96 -20.39
C SER A 113 1.96 2.24 -19.97
N GLY A 114 3.12 2.89 -20.10
CA GLY A 114 4.41 2.33 -19.69
C GLY A 114 5.19 1.61 -20.80
N GLN A 115 4.70 1.60 -22.02
CA GLN A 115 5.39 0.95 -23.14
C GLN A 115 6.60 1.78 -23.57
N ARG A 116 7.78 1.15 -23.62
CA ARG A 116 8.99 1.81 -24.06
C ARG A 116 9.02 1.94 -25.58
N LEU A 117 9.37 3.12 -26.05
CA LEU A 117 9.54 3.42 -27.47
C LEU A 117 11.00 3.32 -27.87
N THR A 118 11.27 2.97 -29.11
CA THR A 118 12.63 2.78 -29.62
C THR A 118 13.30 4.08 -30.05
N GLY A 119 12.65 5.21 -29.92
CA GLY A 119 13.18 6.50 -30.27
C GLY A 119 12.20 7.62 -29.98
N LYS A 120 12.52 8.82 -30.40
CA LYS A 120 11.64 9.96 -30.20
C LYS A 120 10.28 9.72 -30.88
N PRO A 121 9.17 9.90 -30.17
CA PRO A 121 7.85 9.67 -30.76
C PRO A 121 7.57 10.70 -31.86
N THR A 122 7.04 10.23 -32.96
CA THR A 122 6.66 11.07 -34.09
C THR A 122 5.14 11.28 -34.17
N GLN A 123 4.41 10.45 -33.47
CA GLN A 123 2.95 10.57 -33.41
C GLN A 123 2.55 11.58 -32.35
N ARG A 124 1.53 12.35 -32.65
CA ARG A 124 0.96 13.29 -31.70
C ARG A 124 0.43 12.55 -30.47
N GLY A 125 0.79 13.01 -29.31
CA GLY A 125 0.36 12.40 -28.06
C GLY A 125 1.12 12.91 -26.86
N VAL A 126 0.86 12.30 -25.72
CA VAL A 126 1.52 12.57 -24.45
C VAL A 126 2.41 11.40 -24.11
N TYR A 127 3.65 11.69 -23.76
CA TYR A 127 4.69 10.69 -23.48
C TYR A 127 5.44 11.02 -22.22
N ILE A 128 6.20 10.07 -21.70
CA ILE A 128 7.10 10.27 -20.58
C ILE A 128 8.54 10.15 -21.09
N HIS A 129 9.33 11.18 -20.81
CA HIS A 129 10.75 11.21 -21.14
C HIS A 129 11.52 11.81 -19.98
N ASP A 130 12.57 11.11 -19.55
CA ASP A 130 13.42 11.53 -18.45
C ASP A 130 12.62 11.84 -17.17
N GLY A 131 11.60 11.00 -16.91
CA GLY A 131 10.72 11.14 -15.76
C GLY A 131 9.73 12.30 -15.86
N LYS A 132 9.67 12.98 -16.99
CA LYS A 132 8.78 14.12 -17.19
C LYS A 132 7.75 13.84 -18.27
N LYS A 133 6.56 14.36 -18.05
CA LYS A 133 5.50 14.33 -19.03
C LYS A 133 5.78 15.32 -20.15
N ILE A 134 5.82 14.86 -21.38
CA ILE A 134 6.00 15.69 -22.55
C ILE A 134 4.81 15.57 -23.49
N VAL A 135 4.55 16.63 -24.24
CA VAL A 135 3.49 16.64 -25.26
C VAL A 135 4.15 16.77 -26.64
N VAL A 136 3.86 15.79 -27.52
CA VAL A 136 4.30 15.86 -28.91
C VAL A 136 3.13 16.40 -29.73
N LYS A 137 3.34 17.55 -30.33
CA LYS A 137 2.39 18.18 -31.24
C LYS A 137 2.89 17.96 -32.64
N GLU A 138 2.21 17.13 -33.47
CA GLU A 138 2.52 16.89 -34.74
C GLU A 138 2.58 16.78 -35.83
#